data_2a3dc0352425d59b0352c08ea5927c26
#
_entry.id   2a3dc0352425d59b0352c08ea5927c26
#
_cell.length_a   1.000
_cell.length_b   1.000
_cell.length_c   1.000
_cell.angle_alpha   90.00
_cell.angle_beta   90.00
_cell.angle_gamma   90.00
#
_symmetry.space_group_name_H-M   'P 1'
#
loop_
_entity.id
_entity.type
_entity.pdbx_description
1 polymer ?
#
loop_
_entity_poly.entity_id
_entity_poly.type
_entity_poly.pdbx_seq_one_letter_code
_entity_poly.pdbx_strand_id
1 'polypeptide(L)'
;MNADLTVVSPQIQAQILAEALPYIRKFHGKTIVVKYGGNAMTEDRLKHGFARDVILLKLVGMNPVVVHGGGPQIDNALKKIGKQGTFVQGMRITCLLYTSPSPRDQR
;
A
#
# COMPACT_ATOMS: atom_id res chain seq x y z
N MET A 1 2.99 4.56 -13.83
CA MET A 1 1.78 5.19 -14.39
C MET A 1 2.15 6.54 -14.95
N ASN A 2 1.92 6.69 -16.22
CA ASN A 2 2.28 7.92 -16.92
C ASN A 2 1.00 8.59 -17.42
N ALA A 3 0.30 9.27 -16.50
CA ALA A 3 -0.80 10.11 -16.92
C ALA A 3 -0.24 11.26 -17.74
N ASP A 4 -0.78 11.45 -18.91
CA ASP A 4 -0.38 12.58 -19.75
C ASP A 4 -1.10 13.82 -19.26
N LEU A 5 -0.42 14.61 -18.44
CA LEU A 5 -0.98 15.81 -17.84
C LEU A 5 -1.11 16.96 -18.86
N THR A 6 -0.59 16.78 -20.08
CA THR A 6 -0.75 17.82 -21.12
C THR A 6 -2.17 17.90 -21.65
N VAL A 7 -2.99 16.83 -21.46
CA VAL A 7 -4.39 16.85 -21.86
C VAL A 7 -5.29 17.56 -20.85
N VAL A 8 -4.78 17.91 -19.68
CA VAL A 8 -5.53 18.62 -18.65
C VAL A 8 -5.08 20.08 -18.63
N SER A 9 -6.03 21.01 -18.75
CA SER A 9 -5.70 22.43 -18.78
C SER A 9 -5.09 22.87 -17.43
N PRO A 10 -4.22 23.89 -17.44
CA PRO A 10 -3.67 24.43 -16.19
C PRO A 10 -4.75 24.90 -15.21
N GLN A 11 -5.86 25.43 -15.70
CA GLN A 11 -6.96 25.86 -14.85
C GLN A 11 -7.60 24.68 -14.11
N ILE A 12 -7.80 23.56 -14.81
CA ILE A 12 -8.36 22.35 -14.20
C ILE A 12 -7.38 21.75 -13.23
N GLN A 13 -6.08 21.73 -13.56
CA GLN A 13 -5.05 21.24 -12.64
C GLN A 13 -5.06 22.03 -11.34
N ALA A 14 -5.13 23.36 -11.44
CA ALA A 14 -5.20 24.24 -10.27
C ALA A 14 -6.46 23.98 -9.46
N GLN A 15 -7.58 23.77 -10.12
CA GLN A 15 -8.84 23.48 -9.45
C GLN A 15 -8.81 22.15 -8.70
N ILE A 16 -8.27 21.10 -9.32
CA ILE A 16 -8.11 19.79 -8.68
C ILE A 16 -7.25 19.94 -7.43
N LEU A 17 -6.13 20.66 -7.52
CA LEU A 17 -5.25 20.87 -6.39
C LEU A 17 -5.95 21.66 -5.29
N ALA A 18 -6.68 22.72 -5.65
CA ALA A 18 -7.43 23.52 -4.68
C ALA A 18 -8.48 22.68 -3.95
N GLU A 19 -9.17 21.81 -4.67
CA GLU A 19 -10.17 20.91 -4.08
C GLU A 19 -9.55 19.87 -3.16
N ALA A 20 -8.28 19.51 -3.37
CA ALA A 20 -7.57 18.59 -2.49
C ALA A 20 -7.16 19.21 -1.16
N LEU A 21 -6.97 20.53 -1.11
CA LEU A 21 -6.46 21.21 0.08
C LEU A 21 -7.29 20.97 1.35
N PRO A 22 -8.64 21.01 1.33
CA PRO A 22 -9.42 20.73 2.52
C PRO A 22 -9.17 19.33 3.08
N TYR A 23 -8.95 18.35 2.22
CA TYR A 23 -8.66 16.98 2.64
C TYR A 23 -7.27 16.87 3.23
N ILE A 24 -6.28 17.51 2.61
CA ILE A 24 -4.91 17.54 3.12
C ILE A 24 -4.92 18.18 4.50
N ARG A 25 -5.62 19.30 4.67
CA ARG A 25 -5.73 19.99 5.96
C ARG A 25 -6.40 19.12 7.01
N LYS A 26 -7.46 18.40 6.62
CA LYS A 26 -8.21 17.54 7.54
C LYS A 26 -7.38 16.39 8.06
N PHE A 27 -6.54 15.81 7.20
CA PHE A 27 -5.78 14.61 7.52
C PHE A 27 -4.32 14.89 7.84
N HIS A 28 -3.88 16.14 7.75
CA HIS A 28 -2.51 16.50 8.09
C HIS A 28 -2.18 16.08 9.53
N GLY A 29 -1.06 15.41 9.70
CA GLY A 29 -0.61 14.94 11.01
C GLY A 29 -1.31 13.67 11.49
N LYS A 30 -2.31 13.17 10.76
CA LYS A 30 -3.04 11.98 11.16
C LYS A 30 -2.44 10.73 10.59
N THR A 31 -2.62 9.62 11.29
CA THR A 31 -2.18 8.31 10.84
C THR A 31 -3.27 7.70 9.96
N ILE A 32 -2.88 7.29 8.75
CA ILE A 32 -3.76 6.68 7.77
C ILE A 32 -3.29 5.25 7.56
N VAL A 33 -4.16 4.30 7.85
CA VAL A 33 -3.85 2.88 7.63
C VAL A 33 -4.25 2.51 6.20
N VAL A 34 -3.30 2.02 5.42
CA VAL A 34 -3.52 1.64 4.03
C VAL A 34 -3.23 0.16 3.88
N LYS A 35 -4.24 -0.59 3.46
CA LYS A 35 -4.06 -2.02 3.19
C LYS A 35 -3.46 -2.21 1.80
N TYR A 36 -2.36 -2.95 1.74
CA TYR A 36 -1.68 -3.28 0.50
C TYR A 36 -1.81 -4.77 0.22
N GLY A 37 -2.41 -5.12 -0.92
CA GLY A 37 -2.61 -6.52 -1.26
C GLY A 37 -3.23 -6.70 -2.63
N GLY A 38 -3.52 -7.96 -2.97
CA GLY A 38 -4.14 -8.31 -4.24
C GLY A 38 -3.31 -7.91 -5.45
N ASN A 39 -3.97 -7.40 -6.48
CA ASN A 39 -3.31 -7.04 -7.74
C ASN A 39 -2.26 -5.95 -7.57
N ALA A 40 -2.40 -5.10 -6.56
CA ALA A 40 -1.42 -4.05 -6.30
C ALA A 40 -0.06 -4.62 -5.91
N MET A 41 -0.01 -5.85 -5.40
CA MET A 41 1.25 -6.51 -5.04
C MET A 41 1.89 -7.25 -6.21
N THR A 42 1.14 -7.58 -7.25
CA THR A 42 1.61 -8.45 -8.33
C THR A 42 1.83 -7.73 -9.65
N GLU A 43 1.10 -6.65 -9.90
CA GLU A 43 1.24 -5.85 -11.12
C GLU A 43 2.23 -4.71 -10.89
N ASP A 44 3.29 -4.66 -11.71
CA ASP A 44 4.34 -3.65 -11.53
C ASP A 44 3.81 -2.23 -11.61
N ARG A 45 2.88 -1.96 -12.54
CA ARG A 45 2.27 -0.65 -12.68
C ARG A 45 1.57 -0.23 -11.37
N LEU A 46 0.84 -1.16 -10.77
CA LEU A 46 0.11 -0.88 -9.53
C LEU A 46 1.04 -0.77 -8.33
N LYS A 47 2.13 -1.54 -8.31
CA LYS A 47 3.16 -1.40 -7.26
C LYS A 47 3.77 -0.01 -7.27
N HIS A 48 4.16 0.48 -8.45
CA HIS A 48 4.75 1.81 -8.58
C HIS A 48 3.75 2.91 -8.23
N GLY A 49 2.49 2.77 -8.67
CA GLY A 49 1.45 3.71 -8.32
C GLY A 49 1.19 3.76 -6.82
N PHE A 50 1.12 2.61 -6.18
CA PHE A 50 0.94 2.53 -4.74
C PHE A 50 2.09 3.20 -3.99
N ALA A 51 3.33 2.87 -4.36
CA ALA A 51 4.51 3.44 -3.71
C ALA A 51 4.52 4.97 -3.84
N ARG A 52 4.21 5.49 -5.02
CA ARG A 52 4.14 6.93 -5.25
C ARG A 52 3.07 7.58 -4.39
N ASP A 53 1.90 6.95 -4.31
CA ASP A 53 0.79 7.51 -3.54
C ASP A 53 1.10 7.55 -2.04
N VAL A 54 1.76 6.51 -1.51
CA VAL A 54 2.19 6.50 -0.12
C VAL A 54 3.21 7.60 0.15
N ILE A 55 4.16 7.79 -0.77
CA ILE A 55 5.14 8.87 -0.65
C ILE A 55 4.44 10.23 -0.65
N LEU A 56 3.44 10.42 -1.52
CA LEU A 56 2.67 11.65 -1.55
C LEU A 56 1.95 11.91 -0.24
N LEU A 57 1.32 10.89 0.35
CA LEU A 57 0.67 11.04 1.65
C LEU A 57 1.66 11.52 2.70
N LYS A 58 2.87 10.97 2.70
CA LYS A 58 3.90 11.40 3.64
C LYS A 58 4.35 12.84 3.38
N LEU A 59 4.53 13.21 2.12
CA LEU A 59 4.97 14.55 1.74
C LEU A 59 3.98 15.62 2.15
N VAL A 60 2.68 15.33 2.11
CA VAL A 60 1.66 16.31 2.50
C VAL A 60 1.36 16.28 4.00
N GLY A 61 2.16 15.57 4.78
CA GLY A 61 2.10 15.65 6.24
C GLY A 61 1.26 14.60 6.93
N MET A 62 0.80 13.59 6.20
CA MET A 62 0.12 12.45 6.82
C MET A 62 1.14 11.41 7.26
N ASN A 63 0.72 10.48 8.12
CA ASN A 63 1.55 9.36 8.57
C ASN A 63 0.93 8.06 8.05
N PRO A 64 1.30 7.62 6.84
CA PRO A 64 0.76 6.39 6.29
C PRO A 64 1.38 5.17 6.99
N VAL A 65 0.53 4.22 7.35
CA VAL A 65 0.94 2.93 7.87
C VAL A 65 0.43 1.88 6.89
N VAL A 66 1.36 1.15 6.28
CA VAL A 66 1.01 0.14 5.29
C VAL A 66 0.85 -1.20 5.98
N VAL A 67 -0.33 -1.79 5.82
CA VAL A 67 -0.64 -3.12 6.33
C VAL A 67 -0.69 -4.07 5.13
N HIS A 68 0.08 -5.14 5.20
CA HIS A 68 0.10 -6.13 4.12
C HIS A 68 0.24 -7.54 4.69
N GLY A 69 -0.31 -8.50 3.97
CA GLY A 69 -0.23 -9.89 4.39
C GLY A 69 1.06 -10.58 3.96
N GLY A 70 1.84 -9.97 3.08
CA GLY A 70 3.03 -10.61 2.53
C GLY A 70 2.71 -11.89 1.76
N GLY A 71 1.50 -11.99 1.18
CA GLY A 71 1.00 -13.21 0.57
C GLY A 71 1.94 -13.85 -0.42
N PRO A 72 2.32 -13.16 -1.51
CA PRO A 72 3.20 -13.77 -2.51
C PRO A 72 4.57 -14.13 -1.95
N GLN A 73 5.14 -13.28 -1.11
CA GLN A 73 6.45 -13.51 -0.52
C GLN A 73 6.41 -14.68 0.46
N ILE A 74 5.37 -14.76 1.28
CA ILE A 74 5.21 -15.87 2.24
C ILE A 74 5.01 -17.17 1.48
N ASP A 75 4.19 -17.19 0.45
CA ASP A 75 3.96 -18.39 -0.36
C ASP A 75 5.26 -18.87 -1.00
N ASN A 76 6.05 -17.96 -1.55
CA ASN A 76 7.33 -18.32 -2.15
C ASN A 76 8.30 -18.89 -1.11
N ALA A 77 8.38 -18.30 0.06
CA ALA A 77 9.22 -18.77 1.14
C ALA A 77 8.78 -20.16 1.60
N LEU A 78 7.47 -20.35 1.78
CA LEU A 78 6.92 -21.63 2.22
C LEU A 78 7.16 -22.74 1.18
N LYS A 79 7.04 -22.41 -0.11
CA LYS A 79 7.36 -23.38 -1.18
C LYS A 79 8.81 -23.81 -1.14
N LYS A 80 9.74 -22.89 -0.89
CA LYS A 80 11.17 -23.19 -0.81
C LYS A 80 11.48 -24.15 0.33
N ILE A 81 10.72 -24.13 1.41
CA ILE A 81 10.91 -25.03 2.55
C ILE A 81 9.91 -26.20 2.58
N GLY A 82 9.13 -26.38 1.48
CA GLY A 82 8.19 -27.49 1.35
C GLY A 82 6.90 -27.34 2.11
N LYS A 83 6.52 -26.13 2.48
CA LYS A 83 5.28 -25.85 3.20
C LYS A 83 4.35 -24.95 2.39
N GLN A 84 3.07 -24.94 2.76
CA GLN A 84 2.07 -24.10 2.13
C GLN A 84 1.34 -23.28 3.17
N GLY A 85 0.96 -22.06 2.77
CA GLY A 85 0.12 -21.23 3.60
C GLY A 85 -1.32 -21.74 3.62
N THR A 86 -1.99 -21.54 4.74
CA THR A 86 -3.40 -21.89 4.92
C THR A 86 -4.21 -20.62 5.14
N PHE A 87 -5.43 -20.59 4.60
CA PHE A 87 -6.34 -19.46 4.80
C PHE A 87 -7.54 -19.93 5.62
N VAL A 88 -7.91 -19.12 6.60
CA VAL A 88 -9.12 -19.32 7.41
C VAL A 88 -9.93 -18.03 7.35
N GLN A 89 -11.14 -18.10 6.82
CA GLN A 89 -12.03 -16.92 6.67
C GLN A 89 -11.34 -15.75 5.95
N GLY A 90 -10.56 -16.07 4.91
CA GLY A 90 -9.84 -15.04 4.16
C GLY A 90 -8.57 -14.53 4.82
N MET A 91 -8.22 -15.02 5.99
CA MET A 91 -7.00 -14.65 6.70
C MET A 91 -5.95 -15.75 6.55
N ARG A 92 -4.72 -15.33 6.28
CA ARG A 92 -3.60 -16.26 6.18
C ARG A 92 -3.18 -16.75 7.55
N ILE A 93 -3.00 -18.07 7.66
CA ILE A 93 -2.37 -18.67 8.82
C ILE A 93 -0.96 -19.07 8.45
N THR A 94 0.02 -18.51 9.13
CA THR A 94 1.43 -18.84 8.92
C THR A 94 1.92 -19.78 10.02
N CYS A 95 2.73 -20.76 9.63
CA CYS A 95 3.31 -21.70 10.59
C CYS A 95 4.09 -20.96 11.68
N LEU A 96 3.98 -21.42 12.92
CA LEU A 96 4.65 -20.79 14.07
C LEU A 96 6.18 -20.79 13.94
N LEU A 97 6.74 -21.71 13.15
CA LEU A 97 8.18 -21.77 12.92
C LEU A 97 8.67 -20.74 11.91
N TYR A 98 7.75 -20.02 11.27
CA TYR A 98 8.08 -19.00 10.29
C TYR A 98 7.18 -17.80 10.50
N THR A 99 7.78 -16.64 10.67
CA THR A 99 7.05 -15.38 10.77
C THR A 99 7.61 -14.39 9.75
N SER A 100 6.72 -13.67 9.07
CA SER A 100 7.13 -12.61 8.18
C SER A 100 7.55 -11.39 9.01
N PRO A 101 8.72 -10.79 8.75
CA PRO A 101 9.12 -9.59 9.46
C PRO A 101 8.24 -8.41 9.03
N SER A 102 7.28 -8.10 9.85
CA SER A 102 6.45 -6.91 9.68
C SER A 102 6.26 -6.29 11.05
N PRO A 103 5.87 -5.01 11.14
CA PRO A 103 5.62 -4.39 12.44
C PRO A 103 4.61 -5.17 13.28
N ARG A 104 3.64 -5.80 12.64
CA ARG A 104 2.62 -6.59 13.33
C ARG A 104 3.20 -7.87 13.94
N ASP A 105 4.20 -8.47 13.29
CA ASP A 105 4.77 -9.75 13.72
C ASP A 105 5.94 -9.56 14.68
N GLN A 106 6.43 -8.36 14.85
CA GLN A 106 7.61 -8.04 15.65
C GLN A 106 7.25 -7.58 17.07
N ARG A 107 6.18 -8.01 17.58
CA ARG A 107 5.74 -7.64 18.93
C ARG A 107 6.54 -8.31 20.02
#